data_2a6ddd4cbb3a3734ab67d3272c8a46e2
#
_entry.id   2a6ddd4cbb3a3734ab67d3272c8a46e2
#
_cell.length_a   1.000
_cell.length_b   1.000
_cell.length_c   1.000
_cell.angle_alpha   90.00
_cell.angle_beta   90.00
_cell.angle_gamma   90.00
#
_symmetry.space_group_name_H-M   'P 1'
#
loop_
_entity.id
_entity.type
_entity.pdbx_description
1 polymer ?
#
loop_
_entity_poly.entity_id
_entity_poly.type
_entity_poly.pdbx_seq_one_letter_code
_entity_poly.pdbx_strand_id
1 'polypeptide(L)'
;GKGGLRELTNFLAVHEHTISYLSSKLAQHFVSDTPSKSDISYIENAWRKGNGNLDQVHTAVIERAILSKEPKFQWPMTWLFQTIRLANATYFMGWDEVFDYDDKLMNHRQTYEELGQSFWLPRQPDGYSSDKNEWLSGEMFERRVRFADAIYRAGNPQVSSSVIMDRIGANSATRDLVKRAGKYENEKFIALMCSPELMGLENA
;
A
#
# COMPACT_ATOMS: atom_id res chain seq x y z
N GLY A 1 15.29 -33.96 -18.20
CA GLY A 1 15.73 -33.02 -19.26
C GLY A 1 14.79 -31.81 -19.38
N LYS A 2 15.05 -30.92 -20.33
CA LYS A 2 14.24 -29.69 -20.57
C LYS A 2 12.74 -29.95 -20.78
N GLY A 3 12.37 -31.12 -21.39
CA GLY A 3 10.98 -31.55 -21.59
C GLY A 3 10.24 -31.75 -20.29
N GLY A 4 10.81 -32.50 -19.36
CA GLY A 4 10.15 -32.78 -18.06
C GLY A 4 9.93 -31.53 -17.17
N LEU A 5 10.85 -30.56 -17.24
CA LEU A 5 10.65 -29.29 -16.55
C LEU A 5 9.44 -28.52 -17.11
N ARG A 6 9.31 -28.48 -18.43
CA ARG A 6 8.19 -27.81 -19.10
C ARG A 6 6.85 -28.49 -18.80
N GLU A 7 6.83 -29.81 -18.78
CA GLU A 7 5.63 -30.59 -18.42
C GLU A 7 5.23 -30.32 -16.97
N LEU A 8 6.20 -30.29 -16.05
CA LEU A 8 5.94 -29.99 -14.66
C LEU A 8 5.41 -28.56 -14.47
N THR A 9 6.02 -27.56 -15.12
CA THR A 9 5.55 -26.17 -15.01
C THR A 9 4.15 -25.99 -15.60
N ASN A 10 3.85 -26.62 -16.73
CA ASN A 10 2.51 -26.59 -17.32
C ASN A 10 1.47 -27.27 -16.40
N PHE A 11 1.80 -28.41 -15.81
CA PHE A 11 0.94 -29.08 -14.85
C PHE A 11 0.68 -28.20 -13.62
N LEU A 12 1.74 -27.61 -13.05
CA LEU A 12 1.60 -26.75 -11.87
C LEU A 12 0.80 -25.48 -12.15
N ALA A 13 0.94 -24.90 -13.34
CA ALA A 13 0.26 -23.67 -13.73
C ALA A 13 -1.28 -23.78 -13.72
N VAL A 14 -1.82 -24.98 -13.96
CA VAL A 14 -3.26 -25.25 -13.97
C VAL A 14 -3.74 -26.16 -12.84
N HIS A 15 -2.87 -26.45 -11.89
CA HIS A 15 -3.19 -27.32 -10.76
C HIS A 15 -4.13 -26.57 -9.79
N GLU A 16 -5.16 -27.25 -9.29
CA GLU A 16 -6.20 -26.63 -8.44
C GLU A 16 -5.66 -25.92 -7.20
N HIS A 17 -4.64 -26.48 -6.53
CA HIS A 17 -4.02 -25.78 -5.40
C HIS A 17 -3.29 -24.51 -5.80
N THR A 18 -2.65 -24.48 -6.97
CA THR A 18 -2.01 -23.27 -7.50
C THR A 18 -3.06 -22.21 -7.81
N ILE A 19 -4.15 -22.60 -8.47
CA ILE A 19 -5.26 -21.70 -8.82
C ILE A 19 -5.83 -21.09 -7.56
N SER A 20 -6.21 -21.91 -6.58
CA SER A 20 -6.82 -21.44 -5.34
C SER A 20 -5.87 -20.55 -4.53
N TYR A 21 -4.64 -20.97 -4.35
CA TYR A 21 -3.65 -20.23 -3.57
C TYR A 21 -3.32 -18.88 -4.20
N LEU A 22 -3.00 -18.86 -5.50
CA LEU A 22 -2.61 -17.61 -6.17
C LEU A 22 -3.82 -16.68 -6.36
N SER A 23 -5.01 -17.18 -6.64
CA SER A 23 -6.22 -16.37 -6.71
C SER A 23 -6.53 -15.70 -5.38
N SER A 24 -6.36 -16.42 -4.26
CA SER A 24 -6.50 -15.85 -2.91
C SER A 24 -5.46 -14.74 -2.66
N LYS A 25 -4.20 -14.98 -3.02
CA LYS A 25 -3.12 -13.99 -2.87
C LYS A 25 -3.34 -12.75 -3.75
N LEU A 26 -3.78 -12.92 -4.98
CA LEU A 26 -4.12 -11.81 -5.88
C LEU A 26 -5.30 -11.01 -5.35
N ALA A 27 -6.36 -11.67 -4.89
CA ALA A 27 -7.50 -11.00 -4.28
C ALA A 27 -7.08 -10.22 -3.02
N GLN A 28 -6.27 -10.83 -2.15
CA GLN A 28 -5.75 -10.17 -0.96
C GLN A 28 -4.87 -8.97 -1.29
N HIS A 29 -4.07 -9.05 -2.35
CA HIS A 29 -3.16 -7.98 -2.71
C HIS A 29 -3.87 -6.80 -3.39
N PHE A 30 -4.82 -7.05 -4.28
CA PHE A 30 -5.40 -6.03 -5.15
C PHE A 30 -6.83 -5.64 -4.81
N VAL A 31 -7.63 -6.52 -4.22
CA VAL A 31 -9.07 -6.30 -4.02
C VAL A 31 -9.37 -5.82 -2.60
N SER A 32 -8.97 -6.58 -1.58
CA SER A 32 -9.24 -6.27 -0.18
C SER A 32 -8.23 -7.00 0.73
N ASP A 33 -7.98 -6.48 1.92
CA ASP A 33 -7.15 -7.19 2.92
C ASP A 33 -7.82 -8.47 3.42
N THR A 34 -9.15 -8.51 3.34
CA THR A 34 -9.99 -9.67 3.67
C THR A 34 -10.96 -9.97 2.52
N PRO A 35 -10.47 -10.50 1.38
CA PRO A 35 -11.30 -10.69 0.21
C PRO A 35 -12.41 -11.72 0.47
N SER A 36 -13.58 -11.45 -0.10
CA SER A 36 -14.71 -12.37 0.00
C SER A 36 -14.45 -13.66 -0.78
N LYS A 37 -15.12 -14.74 -0.38
CA LYS A 37 -15.08 -15.99 -1.15
C LYS A 37 -15.55 -15.80 -2.60
N SER A 38 -16.47 -14.87 -2.83
CA SER A 38 -16.97 -14.57 -4.19
C SER A 38 -15.89 -13.90 -5.04
N ASP A 39 -15.06 -13.03 -4.47
CA ASP A 39 -13.95 -12.39 -5.19
C ASP A 39 -12.91 -13.42 -5.61
N ILE A 40 -12.52 -14.28 -4.66
CA ILE A 40 -11.55 -15.36 -4.91
C ILE A 40 -12.09 -16.30 -6.00
N SER A 41 -13.35 -16.76 -5.85
CA SER A 41 -13.96 -17.68 -6.82
C SER A 41 -14.09 -17.06 -8.22
N TYR A 42 -14.30 -15.76 -8.32
CA TYR A 42 -14.35 -15.05 -9.60
C TYR A 42 -13.00 -15.14 -10.34
N ILE A 43 -11.91 -14.90 -9.63
CA ILE A 43 -10.54 -14.99 -10.16
C ILE A 43 -10.19 -16.45 -10.51
N GLU A 44 -10.51 -17.41 -9.65
CA GLU A 44 -10.31 -18.84 -9.91
C GLU A 44 -11.02 -19.29 -11.18
N ASN A 45 -12.26 -18.83 -11.38
CA ASN A 45 -13.04 -19.18 -12.57
C ASN A 45 -12.43 -18.61 -13.85
N ALA A 46 -11.90 -17.38 -13.81
CA ALA A 46 -11.16 -16.81 -14.93
C ALA A 46 -9.92 -17.62 -15.24
N TRP A 47 -9.19 -18.07 -14.22
CA TRP A 47 -8.01 -18.91 -14.36
C TRP A 47 -8.33 -20.24 -15.04
N ARG A 48 -9.38 -20.95 -14.56
CA ARG A 48 -9.83 -22.23 -15.13
C ARG A 48 -10.32 -22.07 -16.57
N LYS A 49 -11.16 -21.08 -16.86
CA LYS A 49 -11.67 -20.80 -18.21
C LYS A 49 -10.57 -20.44 -19.20
N GLY A 50 -9.60 -19.67 -18.74
CA GLY A 50 -8.44 -19.27 -19.54
C GLY A 50 -7.34 -20.31 -19.64
N ASN A 51 -7.48 -21.47 -18.99
CA ASN A 51 -6.44 -22.50 -18.90
C ASN A 51 -5.06 -21.91 -18.53
N GLY A 52 -5.05 -21.05 -17.51
CA GLY A 52 -3.83 -20.38 -17.02
C GLY A 52 -3.42 -19.13 -17.82
N ASN A 53 -4.28 -18.60 -18.67
CA ASN A 53 -4.02 -17.34 -19.38
C ASN A 53 -4.03 -16.17 -18.38
N LEU A 54 -2.85 -15.58 -18.15
CA LEU A 54 -2.68 -14.52 -17.16
C LEU A 54 -3.41 -13.22 -17.51
N ASP A 55 -3.64 -12.90 -18.78
CA ASP A 55 -4.39 -11.70 -19.17
C ASP A 55 -5.83 -11.77 -18.68
N GLN A 56 -6.45 -12.96 -18.76
CA GLN A 56 -7.80 -13.18 -18.23
C GLN A 56 -7.83 -13.13 -16.71
N VAL A 57 -6.82 -13.67 -16.04
CA VAL A 57 -6.69 -13.61 -14.59
C VAL A 57 -6.52 -12.17 -14.12
N HIS A 58 -5.62 -11.41 -14.76
CA HIS A 58 -5.39 -10.01 -14.40
C HIS A 58 -6.63 -9.15 -14.65
N THR A 59 -7.33 -9.37 -15.75
CA THR A 59 -8.61 -8.69 -16.03
C THR A 59 -9.61 -8.94 -14.90
N ALA A 60 -9.79 -10.19 -14.50
CA ALA A 60 -10.69 -10.55 -13.41
C ALA A 60 -10.31 -9.90 -12.07
N VAL A 61 -9.00 -9.84 -11.77
CA VAL A 61 -8.49 -9.15 -10.56
C VAL A 61 -8.82 -7.66 -10.61
N ILE A 62 -8.54 -6.99 -11.73
CA ILE A 62 -8.80 -5.54 -11.92
C ILE A 62 -10.29 -5.24 -11.81
N GLU A 63 -11.15 -6.03 -12.44
CA GLU A 63 -12.60 -5.88 -12.35
C GLU A 63 -13.08 -5.95 -10.90
N ARG A 64 -12.60 -6.94 -10.12
CA ARG A 64 -12.94 -7.06 -8.70
C ARG A 64 -12.39 -5.90 -7.87
N ALA A 65 -11.17 -5.46 -8.14
CA ALA A 65 -10.56 -4.32 -7.46
C ALA A 65 -11.33 -3.01 -7.69
N ILE A 66 -11.79 -2.76 -8.92
CA ILE A 66 -12.59 -1.57 -9.25
C ILE A 66 -13.97 -1.61 -8.56
N LEU A 67 -14.57 -2.79 -8.43
CA LEU A 67 -15.87 -2.97 -7.81
C LEU A 67 -15.83 -3.01 -6.28
N SER A 68 -14.66 -3.27 -5.72
CA SER A 68 -14.47 -3.30 -4.26
C SER A 68 -14.68 -1.90 -3.67
N LYS A 69 -15.47 -1.85 -2.60
CA LYS A 69 -15.66 -0.65 -1.76
C LYS A 69 -14.90 -0.75 -0.44
N GLU A 70 -14.26 -1.87 -0.22
CA GLU A 70 -13.49 -2.12 1.00
C GLU A 70 -12.21 -1.29 0.99
N PRO A 71 -11.86 -0.65 2.11
CA PRO A 71 -10.60 0.04 2.22
C PRO A 71 -9.45 -0.97 2.08
N LYS A 72 -8.37 -0.53 1.46
CA LYS A 72 -7.16 -1.33 1.29
C LYS A 72 -6.03 -0.70 2.08
N PHE A 73 -5.47 -1.45 3.02
CA PHE A 73 -4.38 -0.97 3.85
C PHE A 73 -3.21 -0.47 3.00
N GLN A 74 -2.77 0.73 3.31
CA GLN A 74 -1.63 1.34 2.63
C GLN A 74 -0.34 0.88 3.31
N TRP A 75 0.34 -0.06 2.66
CA TRP A 75 1.65 -0.53 3.08
C TRP A 75 2.62 0.64 3.22
N PRO A 76 3.66 0.57 4.04
CA PRO A 76 4.54 1.70 4.31
C PRO A 76 5.04 2.40 3.05
N MET A 77 5.48 1.66 2.06
CA MET A 77 5.96 2.20 0.79
C MET A 77 4.84 2.83 -0.04
N THR A 78 3.68 2.16 -0.16
CA THR A 78 2.53 2.70 -0.89
C THR A 78 2.03 3.99 -0.23
N TRP A 79 1.95 4.00 1.10
CA TRP A 79 1.61 5.18 1.89
C TRP A 79 2.59 6.33 1.66
N LEU A 80 3.89 6.05 1.63
CA LEU A 80 4.93 7.06 1.38
C LEU A 80 4.74 7.72 0.01
N PHE A 81 4.61 6.91 -1.05
CA PHE A 81 4.39 7.42 -2.41
C PHE A 81 3.06 8.17 -2.55
N GLN A 82 2.00 7.68 -1.91
CA GLN A 82 0.72 8.37 -1.86
C GLN A 82 0.84 9.74 -1.22
N THR A 83 1.52 9.83 -0.07
CA THR A 83 1.75 11.10 0.64
C THR A 83 2.49 12.11 -0.22
N ILE A 84 3.60 11.71 -0.84
CA ILE A 84 4.40 12.55 -1.73
C ILE A 84 3.56 13.04 -2.93
N ARG A 85 2.81 12.16 -3.56
CA ARG A 85 1.98 12.50 -4.74
C ARG A 85 0.81 13.41 -4.40
N LEU A 86 0.10 13.16 -3.30
CA LEU A 86 -1.03 14.00 -2.88
C LEU A 86 -0.57 15.42 -2.52
N ALA A 87 0.57 15.53 -1.86
CA ALA A 87 1.18 16.78 -1.49
C ALA A 87 1.81 17.53 -2.67
N ASN A 88 2.00 16.87 -3.81
CA ASN A 88 2.86 17.34 -4.89
C ASN A 88 4.22 17.83 -4.34
N ALA A 89 4.77 17.03 -3.40
CA ALA A 89 6.01 17.33 -2.74
C ALA A 89 7.19 16.86 -3.59
N THR A 90 8.28 17.61 -3.53
CA THR A 90 9.55 17.19 -4.13
C THR A 90 10.23 16.26 -3.14
N TYR A 91 10.24 14.98 -3.43
CA TYR A 91 10.99 13.99 -2.66
C TYR A 91 12.22 13.58 -3.45
N PHE A 92 13.39 13.99 -2.99
CA PHE A 92 14.64 13.61 -3.63
C PHE A 92 14.97 12.16 -3.30
N MET A 93 14.85 11.30 -4.29
CA MET A 93 15.29 9.92 -4.25
C MET A 93 16.75 9.79 -4.71
N GLY A 94 17.58 10.77 -4.42
CA GLY A 94 19.02 10.73 -4.69
C GLY A 94 19.72 9.70 -3.81
N TRP A 95 20.77 9.05 -4.35
CA TRP A 95 21.56 8.09 -3.59
C TRP A 95 22.31 8.75 -2.43
N ASP A 96 22.53 10.04 -2.53
CA ASP A 96 23.36 10.82 -1.61
C ASP A 96 22.55 11.83 -0.78
N GLU A 97 21.21 11.92 -0.98
CA GLU A 97 20.38 12.95 -0.35
C GLU A 97 19.40 12.38 0.67
N VAL A 98 19.07 13.18 1.54
CA VAL A 98 18.99 12.99 2.91
C VAL A 98 17.71 13.60 3.49
N PHE A 99 16.83 12.78 4.05
CA PHE A 99 15.83 13.20 5.01
C PHE A 99 16.47 13.36 6.39
N ASP A 100 16.33 14.54 6.97
CA ASP A 100 16.64 14.74 8.37
C ASP A 100 15.51 14.20 9.23
N TYR A 101 15.77 13.08 9.86
CA TYR A 101 14.92 12.40 10.80
C TYR A 101 15.69 12.30 12.11
N ASP A 102 15.26 13.03 13.14
CA ASP A 102 15.99 13.17 14.41
C ASP A 102 17.46 13.62 14.21
N ASP A 103 17.70 14.67 13.40
CA ASP A 103 19.03 15.18 13.06
C ASP A 103 19.96 14.14 12.39
N LYS A 104 19.43 13.04 11.90
CA LYS A 104 20.16 12.05 11.10
C LYS A 104 19.75 12.16 9.65
N LEU A 105 20.75 12.34 8.86
CA LEU A 105 20.64 12.31 7.41
C LEU A 105 20.35 10.86 6.94
N MET A 106 19.15 10.61 6.36
CA MET A 106 18.79 9.30 5.85
C MET A 106 18.68 9.29 4.33
N ASN A 107 19.36 8.36 3.70
CA ASN A 107 19.13 8.08 2.29
C ASN A 107 17.79 7.30 2.10
N HIS A 108 17.33 7.19 0.85
CA HIS A 108 16.08 6.50 0.54
C HIS A 108 16.04 5.05 1.04
N ARG A 109 17.17 4.32 1.03
CA ARG A 109 17.23 2.96 1.56
C ARG A 109 16.90 2.94 3.06
N GLN A 110 17.52 3.83 3.82
CA GLN A 110 17.27 3.96 5.26
C GLN A 110 15.80 4.37 5.53
N THR A 111 15.22 5.24 4.69
CA THR A 111 13.81 5.61 4.78
C THR A 111 12.88 4.38 4.70
N TYR A 112 13.13 3.46 3.76
CA TYR A 112 12.32 2.24 3.67
C TYR A 112 12.61 1.26 4.81
N GLU A 113 13.84 1.16 5.25
CA GLU A 113 14.24 0.35 6.41
C GLU A 113 13.54 0.85 7.68
N GLU A 114 13.53 2.15 7.91
CA GLU A 114 12.84 2.79 9.05
C GLU A 114 11.32 2.63 8.96
N LEU A 115 10.72 2.69 7.78
CA LEU A 115 9.32 2.36 7.58
C LEU A 115 9.02 0.85 7.66
N GLY A 116 10.06 0.02 7.86
CA GLY A 116 9.93 -1.43 8.04
C GLY A 116 9.75 -2.22 6.75
N GLN A 117 9.79 -1.57 5.58
CA GLN A 117 9.57 -2.23 4.28
C GLN A 117 10.74 -1.94 3.33
N SER A 118 11.90 -2.53 3.61
CA SER A 118 13.09 -2.39 2.78
C SER A 118 12.89 -2.94 1.37
N PHE A 119 13.40 -2.27 0.35
CA PHE A 119 13.37 -2.75 -1.03
C PHE A 119 14.20 -4.04 -1.16
N TRP A 120 13.57 -5.09 -1.71
CA TRP A 120 14.21 -6.37 -2.06
C TRP A 120 14.90 -7.10 -0.90
N LEU A 121 14.66 -6.69 0.34
CA LEU A 121 15.27 -7.24 1.54
C LEU A 121 14.24 -7.67 2.59
N PRO A 122 13.23 -8.46 2.24
CA PRO A 122 12.38 -9.06 3.27
C PRO A 122 13.21 -9.98 4.15
N ARG A 123 12.94 -10.00 5.44
CA ARG A 123 13.66 -10.85 6.40
C ARG A 123 13.37 -12.33 6.21
N GLN A 124 12.23 -12.65 5.57
CA GLN A 124 11.78 -14.02 5.34
C GLN A 124 11.66 -14.32 3.84
N PRO A 125 11.84 -15.59 3.43
CA PRO A 125 11.82 -15.99 2.02
C PRO A 125 10.46 -15.79 1.33
N ASP A 126 9.38 -15.76 2.11
CA ASP A 126 8.00 -15.56 1.64
C ASP A 126 7.60 -14.09 1.48
N GLY A 127 8.54 -13.17 1.74
CA GLY A 127 8.34 -11.74 1.57
C GLY A 127 7.83 -11.04 2.83
N TYR A 128 7.21 -9.88 2.65
CA TYR A 128 6.59 -9.13 3.74
C TYR A 128 5.22 -9.68 4.07
N SER A 129 4.87 -9.63 5.36
CA SER A 129 3.55 -10.09 5.83
C SER A 129 2.42 -9.37 5.11
N SER A 130 1.40 -10.14 4.72
CA SER A 130 0.15 -9.61 4.19
C SER A 130 -0.89 -9.31 5.29
N ASP A 131 -0.56 -9.53 6.56
CA ASP A 131 -1.41 -9.15 7.69
C ASP A 131 -1.16 -7.68 8.06
N LYS A 132 -2.19 -6.84 7.88
CA LYS A 132 -2.13 -5.41 8.23
C LYS A 132 -1.81 -5.18 9.72
N ASN A 133 -2.18 -6.10 10.61
CA ASN A 133 -1.96 -5.94 12.05
C ASN A 133 -0.46 -5.90 12.41
N GLU A 134 0.39 -6.55 11.64
CA GLU A 134 1.84 -6.48 11.85
C GLU A 134 2.41 -5.07 11.54
N TRP A 135 1.67 -4.25 10.79
CA TRP A 135 2.06 -2.90 10.36
C TRP A 135 1.36 -1.77 11.14
N LEU A 136 0.48 -2.14 12.09
CA LEU A 136 -0.33 -1.19 12.87
C LEU A 136 0.13 -1.05 14.32
N SER A 137 1.37 -1.42 14.64
CA SER A 137 1.93 -1.16 15.97
C SER A 137 2.07 0.35 16.22
N GLY A 138 2.04 0.76 17.49
CA GLY A 138 2.24 2.15 17.87
C GLY A 138 3.56 2.72 17.34
N GLU A 139 4.62 1.92 17.33
CA GLU A 139 5.92 2.28 16.77
C GLU A 139 5.84 2.55 15.26
N MET A 140 5.18 1.67 14.50
CA MET A 140 5.04 1.84 13.06
C MET A 140 4.17 3.04 12.71
N PHE A 141 3.18 3.36 13.54
CA PHE A 141 2.38 4.56 13.40
C PHE A 141 3.20 5.83 13.69
N GLU A 142 3.97 5.84 14.77
CA GLU A 142 4.86 6.94 15.11
C GLU A 142 5.85 7.25 13.98
N ARG A 143 6.44 6.21 13.38
CA ARG A 143 7.33 6.35 12.24
C ARG A 143 6.63 7.06 11.06
N ARG A 144 5.38 6.71 10.75
CA ARG A 144 4.60 7.41 9.71
C ARG A 144 4.36 8.88 10.05
N VAL A 145 4.04 9.18 11.30
CA VAL A 145 3.88 10.57 11.78
C VAL A 145 5.15 11.38 11.55
N ARG A 146 6.31 10.84 11.94
CA ARG A 146 7.60 11.50 11.75
C ARG A 146 7.94 11.68 10.26
N PHE A 147 7.66 10.67 9.43
CA PHE A 147 7.89 10.80 7.99
C PHE A 147 6.93 11.79 7.32
N ALA A 148 5.68 11.88 7.75
CA ALA A 148 4.76 12.91 7.26
C ALA A 148 5.26 14.31 7.60
N ASP A 149 5.77 14.53 8.81
CA ASP A 149 6.39 15.80 9.21
C ASP A 149 7.66 16.09 8.40
N ALA A 150 8.53 15.11 8.20
CA ALA A 150 9.73 15.25 7.38
C ALA A 150 9.40 15.61 5.91
N ILE A 151 8.39 14.94 5.31
CA ILE A 151 7.91 15.26 3.96
C ILE A 151 7.38 16.70 3.92
N TYR A 152 6.65 17.13 4.94
CA TYR A 152 6.15 18.50 5.00
C TYR A 152 7.29 19.52 5.06
N ARG A 153 8.27 19.32 5.93
CA ARG A 153 9.38 20.25 6.13
C ARG A 153 10.36 20.28 4.96
N ALA A 154 10.76 19.12 4.47
CA ALA A 154 11.81 19.02 3.44
C ALA A 154 11.26 18.93 2.01
N GLY A 155 10.08 18.36 1.83
CA GLY A 155 9.47 18.12 0.52
C GLY A 155 8.74 19.33 -0.06
N ASN A 156 8.61 20.42 0.68
CA ASN A 156 7.93 21.66 0.25
C ASN A 156 6.58 21.37 -0.44
N PRO A 157 5.56 20.90 0.28
CA PRO A 157 4.26 20.57 -0.30
C PRO A 157 3.66 21.75 -1.07
N GLN A 158 3.24 21.50 -2.31
CA GLN A 158 2.63 22.52 -3.16
C GLN A 158 1.11 22.54 -3.05
N VAL A 159 0.54 21.61 -2.28
CA VAL A 159 -0.90 21.44 -2.15
C VAL A 159 -1.25 21.42 -0.66
N SER A 160 -2.19 22.30 -0.26
CA SER A 160 -2.66 22.36 1.13
C SER A 160 -3.53 21.16 1.49
N SER A 161 -3.61 20.86 2.81
CA SER A 161 -4.43 19.77 3.33
C SER A 161 -5.90 19.91 2.93
N SER A 162 -6.44 21.13 2.86
CA SER A 162 -7.82 21.35 2.43
C SER A 162 -8.05 20.93 0.97
N VAL A 163 -7.14 21.28 0.07
CA VAL A 163 -7.21 20.90 -1.34
C VAL A 163 -7.06 19.39 -1.50
N ILE A 164 -6.18 18.76 -0.72
CA ILE A 164 -6.03 17.29 -0.74
C ILE A 164 -7.34 16.63 -0.29
N MET A 165 -7.94 17.08 0.81
CA MET A 165 -9.23 16.56 1.31
C MET A 165 -10.35 16.67 0.27
N ASP A 166 -10.38 17.75 -0.49
CA ASP A 166 -11.40 17.94 -1.54
C ASP A 166 -11.15 17.01 -2.75
N ARG A 167 -9.90 16.82 -3.14
CA ARG A 167 -9.52 15.91 -4.23
C ARG A 167 -9.83 14.46 -3.96
N ILE A 168 -9.61 14.01 -2.73
CA ILE A 168 -9.90 12.61 -2.35
C ILE A 168 -11.36 12.40 -1.94
N GLY A 169 -12.16 13.47 -1.84
CA GLY A 169 -13.52 13.39 -1.32
C GLY A 169 -13.56 12.95 0.14
N ALA A 170 -12.64 13.49 0.97
CA ALA A 170 -12.47 13.07 2.36
C ALA A 170 -13.80 13.05 3.14
N ASN A 171 -14.01 12.00 3.90
CA ASN A 171 -15.19 11.83 4.73
C ASN A 171 -15.23 12.82 5.91
N SER A 172 -16.36 12.90 6.60
CA SER A 172 -16.57 13.83 7.72
C SER A 172 -15.61 13.57 8.89
N ALA A 173 -15.32 12.31 9.21
CA ALA A 173 -14.43 11.94 10.30
C ALA A 173 -12.99 12.43 10.03
N THR A 174 -12.48 12.26 8.82
CA THR A 174 -11.17 12.77 8.41
C THR A 174 -11.13 14.29 8.45
N ARG A 175 -12.18 14.99 7.95
CA ARG A 175 -12.27 16.44 8.01
C ARG A 175 -12.29 16.98 9.44
N ASP A 176 -12.99 16.32 10.33
CA ASP A 176 -13.05 16.69 11.76
C ASP A 176 -11.71 16.39 12.46
N LEU A 177 -11.03 15.29 12.12
CA LEU A 177 -9.70 14.99 12.63
C LEU A 177 -8.72 16.11 12.26
N VAL A 178 -8.65 16.48 10.99
CA VAL A 178 -7.75 17.52 10.49
C VAL A 178 -8.08 18.89 11.11
N LYS A 179 -9.35 19.21 11.28
CA LYS A 179 -9.77 20.45 11.94
C LYS A 179 -9.32 20.52 13.41
N ARG A 180 -9.33 19.39 14.12
CA ARG A 180 -8.91 19.29 15.53
C ARG A 180 -7.39 19.19 15.71
N ALA A 181 -6.65 18.82 14.69
CA ALA A 181 -5.19 18.63 14.76
C ALA A 181 -4.43 19.90 15.14
N GLY A 182 -4.97 21.08 14.81
CA GLY A 182 -4.38 22.36 15.20
C GLY A 182 -4.63 23.46 14.17
N LYS A 183 -3.99 24.60 14.37
CA LYS A 183 -4.12 25.75 13.48
C LYS A 183 -3.08 25.77 12.36
N TYR A 184 -1.94 25.10 12.56
CA TYR A 184 -0.83 25.12 11.61
C TYR A 184 -1.01 24.07 10.52
N GLU A 185 -0.54 24.39 9.33
CA GLU A 185 -0.74 23.52 8.17
C GLU A 185 0.04 22.20 8.27
N ASN A 186 1.22 22.21 8.89
CA ASN A 186 1.97 20.98 9.14
C ASN A 186 1.20 19.99 10.05
N GLU A 187 0.56 20.49 11.11
CA GLU A 187 -0.25 19.66 12.01
C GLU A 187 -1.43 19.03 11.25
N LYS A 188 -2.10 19.82 10.40
CA LYS A 188 -3.19 19.36 9.55
C LYS A 188 -2.73 18.35 8.52
N PHE A 189 -1.57 18.60 7.90
CA PHE A 189 -0.97 17.69 6.93
C PHE A 189 -0.64 16.34 7.56
N ILE A 190 0.03 16.31 8.70
CA ILE A 190 0.36 15.09 9.43
C ILE A 190 -0.91 14.33 9.78
N ALA A 191 -1.91 15.01 10.37
CA ALA A 191 -3.18 14.39 10.75
C ALA A 191 -3.92 13.80 9.54
N LEU A 192 -3.89 14.49 8.39
CA LEU A 192 -4.48 13.99 7.16
C LEU A 192 -3.77 12.75 6.65
N MET A 193 -2.43 12.80 6.51
CA MET A 193 -1.65 11.67 5.96
C MET A 193 -1.67 10.43 6.84
N CYS A 194 -1.83 10.61 8.15
CA CYS A 194 -1.96 9.54 9.13
C CYS A 194 -3.42 9.23 9.51
N SER A 195 -4.40 9.78 8.79
CA SER A 195 -5.81 9.47 9.02
C SER A 195 -6.14 8.02 8.65
N PRO A 196 -7.12 7.38 9.31
CA PRO A 196 -7.56 6.04 8.96
C PRO A 196 -7.88 5.90 7.47
N GLU A 197 -8.56 6.89 6.89
CA GLU A 197 -8.92 6.91 5.47
C GLU A 197 -7.70 6.82 4.54
N LEU A 198 -6.66 7.66 4.77
CA LEU A 198 -5.44 7.63 3.94
C LEU A 198 -4.50 6.48 4.30
N MET A 199 -4.68 5.86 5.45
CA MET A 199 -4.01 4.61 5.79
C MET A 199 -4.72 3.37 5.23
N GLY A 200 -5.90 3.53 4.63
CA GLY A 200 -6.72 2.43 4.13
C GLY A 200 -7.28 1.57 5.25
N LEU A 201 -7.67 2.19 6.36
CA LEU A 201 -8.32 1.54 7.48
C LEU A 201 -9.82 1.83 7.47
N GLU A 202 -10.61 0.91 7.97
CA GLU A 202 -12.02 1.15 8.23
C GLU A 202 -12.16 2.29 9.26
N ASN A 203 -13.12 3.18 9.02
CA ASN A 203 -13.46 4.17 10.02
C ASN A 203 -14.12 3.44 11.21
N ALA A 204 -13.48 3.54 12.38
CA ALA A 204 -14.04 3.05 13.62
C ALA A 204 -15.25 3.88 14.06
#